data_abd63c0cf9737fbaf9042919d567755d
#
_entry.id   abd63c0cf9737fbaf9042919d567755d
#
_cell.length_a   1.000
_cell.length_b   1.000
_cell.length_c   1.000
_cell.angle_alpha   90.00
_cell.angle_beta   90.00
_cell.angle_gamma   90.00
#
_symmetry.space_group_name_H-M   'P 1'
#
loop_
_entity.id
_entity.type
_entity.pdbx_description
1 polymer ?
#
loop_
_entity_poly.entity_id
_entity_poly.type
_entity_poly.pdbx_seq_one_letter_code
_entity_poly.pdbx_strand_id
1 'polypeptide(L)'
;YDKAITESYTALQKTNFFDAVYSPVILITNAIVTGTVILLCANPTVHISVFGMSAGTALMCMQYICKVFGPIESIGMEIQTIQSSLASIHRIHQFFTQPSQTTQYKQEMHTGNSVISIKNVTFGYDEDTEVLHDFSLEIQKGEQVTLQGRTGAGKSTLFKLILGLYTPDNGTVQVFQQDPVTIPPLQRREIFGYVEQSFRPVKGTLLDQITLFDTTISMEQVQKACTLAGIEETITSLPQQFHTPYSPEILSQGQWQLVSIARAIVKDPPLLLLDEITASLDSSTEHQVLLALQNAMENRTVLSISHRTTAITGRVVEILPAENTPKAQK
;
A
#
# COMPACT_ATOMS: atom_id res chain seq x y z
N TYR A 1 -6.92 15.47 1.85
CA TYR A 1 -5.45 15.54 1.89
C TYR A 1 -4.99 16.88 2.49
N ASP A 2 -5.49 18.03 2.00
CA ASP A 2 -5.13 19.37 2.48
C ASP A 2 -5.48 19.61 3.95
N LYS A 3 -6.64 19.11 4.41
CA LYS A 3 -7.06 19.24 5.83
C LYS A 3 -6.09 18.50 6.75
N ALA A 4 -5.69 17.27 6.42
CA ALA A 4 -4.74 16.49 7.22
C ALA A 4 -3.34 17.13 7.24
N ILE A 5 -2.89 17.72 6.11
CA ILE A 5 -1.63 18.48 6.03
C ILE A 5 -1.70 19.71 6.91
N THR A 6 -2.80 20.48 6.85
CA THR A 6 -2.98 21.69 7.65
C THR A 6 -3.01 21.39 9.14
N GLU A 7 -3.71 20.34 9.56
CA GLU A 7 -3.74 19.88 10.95
C GLU A 7 -2.36 19.44 11.44
N SER A 8 -1.64 18.66 10.62
CA SER A 8 -0.27 18.25 10.93
C SER A 8 0.70 19.43 11.02
N TYR A 9 0.59 20.39 10.09
CA TYR A 9 1.42 21.59 10.08
C TYR A 9 1.16 22.49 11.29
N THR A 10 -0.10 22.70 11.67
CA THR A 10 -0.45 23.50 12.86
C THR A 10 0.01 22.86 14.16
N ALA A 11 -0.09 21.52 14.26
CA ALA A 11 0.45 20.78 15.40
C ALA A 11 1.97 20.91 15.49
N LEU A 12 2.67 20.77 14.35
CA LEU A 12 4.13 20.90 14.27
C LEU A 12 4.59 22.32 14.62
N GLN A 13 3.92 23.34 14.10
CA GLN A 13 4.23 24.75 14.45
C GLN A 13 4.10 25.01 15.94
N LYS A 14 3.04 24.49 16.57
CA LYS A 14 2.82 24.66 18.01
C LYS A 14 3.93 23.99 18.83
N THR A 15 4.32 22.78 18.46
CA THR A 15 5.43 22.05 19.11
C THR A 15 6.75 22.82 18.95
N ASN A 16 7.09 23.21 17.73
CA ASN A 16 8.31 23.97 17.44
C ASN A 16 8.37 25.31 18.20
N PHE A 17 7.21 25.97 18.39
CA PHE A 17 7.17 27.21 19.18
C PHE A 17 7.53 26.95 20.64
N PHE A 18 6.94 25.94 21.28
CA PHE A 18 7.28 25.63 22.67
C PHE A 18 8.73 25.21 22.84
N ASP A 19 9.26 24.40 21.92
CA ASP A 19 10.67 23.98 21.92
C ASP A 19 11.62 25.18 21.77
N ALA A 20 11.27 26.10 20.86
CA ALA A 20 12.08 27.30 20.61
C ALA A 20 12.09 28.28 21.80
N VAL A 21 11.02 28.30 22.60
CA VAL A 21 10.90 29.21 23.76
C VAL A 21 11.47 28.61 25.05
N TYR A 22 11.43 27.28 25.19
CA TYR A 22 11.81 26.59 26.42
C TYR A 22 13.26 26.83 26.84
N SER A 23 14.22 26.60 25.96
CA SER A 23 15.65 26.75 26.26
C SER A 23 16.04 28.21 26.53
N PRO A 24 15.64 29.21 25.74
CA PRO A 24 15.91 30.62 26.07
C PRO A 24 15.33 31.08 27.42
N VAL A 25 14.13 30.63 27.80
CA VAL A 25 13.53 31.00 29.09
C VAL A 25 14.38 30.47 30.25
N ILE A 26 14.84 29.21 30.17
CA ILE A 26 15.71 28.63 31.21
C ILE A 26 17.05 29.36 31.28
N LEU A 27 17.68 29.66 30.12
CA LEU A 27 18.92 30.39 30.08
C LEU A 27 18.81 31.80 30.67
N ILE A 28 17.76 32.54 30.33
CA ILE A 28 17.49 33.87 30.88
C ILE A 28 17.27 33.80 32.40
N THR A 29 16.48 32.82 32.86
CA THR A 29 16.23 32.61 34.27
C THR A 29 17.51 32.28 35.03
N ASN A 30 18.35 31.38 34.50
CA ASN A 30 19.66 31.06 35.04
C ASN A 30 20.58 32.32 35.11
N ALA A 31 20.62 33.13 34.05
CA ALA A 31 21.40 34.34 33.98
C ALA A 31 20.92 35.39 35.04
N ILE A 32 19.60 35.55 35.23
CA ILE A 32 19.05 36.43 36.22
C ILE A 32 19.41 35.97 37.62
N VAL A 33 19.24 34.71 37.96
CA VAL A 33 19.59 34.13 39.27
C VAL A 33 21.05 34.24 39.53
N THR A 34 21.92 33.90 38.61
CA THR A 34 23.35 34.01 38.71
C THR A 34 23.79 35.49 38.89
N GLY A 35 23.25 36.38 38.05
CA GLY A 35 23.50 37.83 38.15
C GLY A 35 23.09 38.44 39.48
N THR A 36 21.94 38.00 40.02
CA THR A 36 21.46 38.44 41.35
C THR A 36 22.41 38.02 42.45
N VAL A 37 22.89 36.77 42.42
CA VAL A 37 23.88 36.29 43.42
C VAL A 37 25.18 37.07 43.32
N ILE A 38 25.67 37.34 42.10
CA ILE A 38 26.89 38.18 41.93
C ILE A 38 26.69 39.57 42.49
N LEU A 39 25.57 40.23 42.19
CA LEU A 39 25.28 41.59 42.68
C LEU A 39 25.15 41.64 44.21
N LEU A 40 24.50 40.65 44.82
CA LEU A 40 24.39 40.51 46.27
C LEU A 40 25.78 40.30 46.93
N CYS A 41 26.66 39.51 46.30
CA CYS A 41 28.01 39.28 46.79
C CYS A 41 28.95 40.50 46.60
N ALA A 42 28.71 41.31 45.57
CA ALA A 42 29.54 42.50 45.28
C ALA A 42 29.25 43.68 46.22
N ASN A 43 28.10 43.70 46.92
CA ASN A 43 27.75 44.79 47.83
C ASN A 43 28.31 44.51 49.22
N PRO A 44 29.30 45.33 49.73
CA PRO A 44 30.00 45.06 50.99
C PRO A 44 29.02 45.05 52.22
N THR A 45 27.99 45.87 52.21
CA THR A 45 27.01 45.96 53.31
C THR A 45 26.06 44.74 53.36
N VAL A 46 25.66 44.22 52.24
CA VAL A 46 24.79 43.01 52.10
C VAL A 46 25.61 41.76 52.37
N HIS A 47 26.85 41.69 51.86
CA HIS A 47 27.75 40.57 52.05
C HIS A 47 28.01 40.24 53.54
N ILE A 48 28.24 41.24 54.35
CA ILE A 48 28.58 41.07 55.78
C ILE A 48 27.35 40.88 56.64
N SER A 49 26.25 41.60 56.38
CA SER A 49 25.08 41.62 57.25
C SER A 49 24.02 40.58 56.98
N VAL A 50 23.89 40.14 55.74
CA VAL A 50 22.79 39.23 55.33
C VAL A 50 23.25 37.78 55.07
N PHE A 51 24.42 37.60 54.43
CA PHE A 51 24.84 36.26 54.03
C PHE A 51 26.11 35.76 54.71
N GLY A 52 26.99 36.61 55.29
CA GLY A 52 28.25 36.22 55.93
C GLY A 52 29.16 35.36 55.04
N MET A 53 29.01 35.48 53.72
CA MET A 53 29.60 34.57 52.76
C MET A 53 31.02 35.02 52.37
N SER A 54 31.97 34.09 52.38
CA SER A 54 33.29 34.27 51.76
C SER A 54 33.18 34.19 50.21
N ALA A 55 34.16 34.72 49.52
CA ALA A 55 34.24 34.60 48.03
C ALA A 55 34.16 33.11 47.57
N GLY A 56 34.71 32.20 48.37
CA GLY A 56 34.60 30.74 48.10
C GLY A 56 33.20 30.21 48.20
N THR A 57 32.41 30.68 49.17
CA THR A 57 31.01 30.28 49.34
C THR A 57 30.13 30.80 48.18
N ALA A 58 30.40 32.04 47.73
CA ALA A 58 29.69 32.59 46.57
C ALA A 58 29.96 31.76 45.28
N LEU A 59 31.21 31.36 45.06
CA LEU A 59 31.59 30.49 43.93
C LEU A 59 30.89 29.14 43.99
N MET A 60 30.80 28.53 45.20
CA MET A 60 30.07 27.28 45.40
C MET A 60 28.56 27.42 45.11
N CYS A 61 27.94 28.51 45.57
CA CYS A 61 26.52 28.77 45.25
C CYS A 61 26.28 28.87 43.75
N MET A 62 27.16 29.56 43.00
CA MET A 62 27.07 29.63 41.54
C MET A 62 27.16 28.26 40.88
N GLN A 63 28.10 27.42 41.34
CA GLN A 63 28.26 26.07 40.81
C GLN A 63 27.02 25.20 41.09
N TYR A 64 26.40 25.34 42.27
CA TYR A 64 25.15 24.64 42.59
C TYR A 64 23.97 25.12 41.74
N ILE A 65 23.85 26.43 41.48
CA ILE A 65 22.83 26.98 40.57
C ILE A 65 22.96 26.35 39.21
N CYS A 66 24.18 26.36 38.62
CA CYS A 66 24.41 25.71 37.29
C CYS A 66 24.07 24.19 37.32
N LYS A 67 24.41 23.47 38.40
CA LYS A 67 24.07 22.05 38.55
C LYS A 67 22.56 21.78 38.69
N VAL A 68 21.76 22.73 39.13
CA VAL A 68 20.31 22.61 39.20
C VAL A 68 19.67 22.93 37.84
N PHE A 69 20.15 23.97 37.16
CA PHE A 69 19.57 24.41 35.88
C PHE A 69 19.91 23.46 34.73
N GLY A 70 21.06 22.79 34.75
CA GLY A 70 21.42 21.82 33.71
C GLY A 70 20.42 20.67 33.52
N PRO A 71 20.07 19.92 34.60
CA PRO A 71 19.02 18.90 34.52
C PRO A 71 17.64 19.45 34.11
N ILE A 72 17.30 20.69 34.52
CA ILE A 72 16.01 21.31 34.14
C ILE A 72 15.98 21.54 32.61
N GLU A 73 17.09 21.96 32.01
CA GLU A 73 17.20 22.13 30.56
C GLU A 73 17.05 20.78 29.82
N SER A 74 17.68 19.70 30.34
CA SER A 74 17.61 18.38 29.72
C SER A 74 16.23 17.71 29.84
N ILE A 75 15.45 18.01 30.88
CA ILE A 75 14.08 17.45 31.07
C ILE A 75 13.19 17.71 29.84
N GLY A 76 13.29 18.88 29.22
CA GLY A 76 12.51 19.20 28.01
C GLY A 76 12.80 18.25 26.87
N MET A 77 14.07 17.95 26.61
CA MET A 77 14.48 17.01 25.56
C MET A 77 14.09 15.57 25.89
N GLU A 78 14.16 15.17 27.17
CA GLU A 78 13.74 13.84 27.59
C GLU A 78 12.23 13.64 27.45
N ILE A 79 11.42 14.64 27.78
CA ILE A 79 9.95 14.60 27.57
C ILE A 79 9.63 14.43 26.08
N GLN A 80 10.32 15.15 25.20
CA GLN A 80 10.14 15.06 23.76
C GLN A 80 10.49 13.66 23.23
N THR A 81 11.60 13.10 23.74
CA THR A 81 12.03 11.72 23.41
C THR A 81 10.99 10.70 23.86
N ILE A 82 10.43 10.85 25.07
CA ILE A 82 9.36 9.98 25.58
C ILE A 82 8.11 10.07 24.70
N GLN A 83 7.69 11.29 24.33
CA GLN A 83 6.51 11.49 23.47
C GLN A 83 6.68 10.85 22.09
N SER A 84 7.84 11.01 21.47
CA SER A 84 8.14 10.39 20.16
C SER A 84 8.17 8.86 20.24
N SER A 85 8.70 8.33 21.34
CA SER A 85 8.72 6.88 21.62
C SER A 85 7.30 6.33 21.83
N LEU A 86 6.46 7.03 22.59
CA LEU A 86 5.05 6.63 22.79
C LEU A 86 4.26 6.67 21.47
N ALA A 87 4.47 7.69 20.63
CA ALA A 87 3.86 7.75 19.30
C ALA A 87 4.30 6.59 18.40
N SER A 88 5.54 6.15 18.51
CA SER A 88 6.08 4.99 17.78
C SER A 88 5.49 3.68 18.29
N ILE A 89 5.38 3.50 19.59
CA ILE A 89 4.72 2.34 20.23
C ILE A 89 3.25 2.27 19.81
N HIS A 90 2.55 3.41 19.79
CA HIS A 90 1.15 3.46 19.37
C HIS A 90 0.97 3.00 17.92
N ARG A 91 1.85 3.45 17.00
CA ARG A 91 1.84 3.00 15.59
C ARG A 91 2.10 1.51 15.46
N ILE A 92 3.05 0.97 16.21
CA ILE A 92 3.34 -0.47 16.26
C ILE A 92 2.12 -1.23 16.78
N HIS A 93 1.50 -0.75 17.85
CA HIS A 93 0.29 -1.37 18.41
C HIS A 93 -0.87 -1.35 17.41
N GLN A 94 -1.11 -0.22 16.73
CA GLN A 94 -2.11 -0.14 15.66
C GLN A 94 -1.86 -1.13 14.52
N PHE A 95 -0.59 -1.34 14.15
CA PHE A 95 -0.24 -2.34 13.14
C PHE A 95 -0.57 -3.76 13.59
N PHE A 96 -0.26 -4.13 14.82
CA PHE A 96 -0.54 -5.47 15.35
C PHE A 96 -2.01 -5.70 15.71
N THR A 97 -2.78 -4.64 15.94
CA THR A 97 -4.24 -4.75 16.19
C THR A 97 -5.06 -4.80 14.91
N GLN A 98 -4.45 -4.56 13.73
CA GLN A 98 -5.13 -4.80 12.46
C GLN A 98 -5.61 -6.27 12.43
N PRO A 99 -6.89 -6.52 12.05
CA PRO A 99 -7.41 -7.87 11.96
C PRO A 99 -6.53 -8.66 10.97
N SER A 100 -5.80 -9.64 11.48
CA SER A 100 -5.08 -10.59 10.64
C SER A 100 -6.12 -11.35 9.83
N GLN A 101 -5.91 -11.47 8.51
CA GLN A 101 -6.75 -12.35 7.70
C GLN A 101 -6.58 -13.77 8.25
N THR A 102 -7.55 -14.21 9.02
CA THR A 102 -7.56 -15.55 9.60
C THR A 102 -7.59 -16.55 8.45
N THR A 103 -6.62 -17.42 8.40
CA THR A 103 -6.56 -18.56 7.48
C THR A 103 -7.67 -19.53 7.87
N GLN A 104 -8.92 -19.20 7.54
CA GLN A 104 -10.04 -20.10 7.77
C GLN A 104 -10.32 -20.90 6.50
N TYR A 105 -10.16 -22.20 6.65
CA TYR A 105 -10.70 -23.34 5.88
C TYR A 105 -10.76 -23.22 4.35
N LYS A 106 -10.21 -24.28 3.72
CA LYS A 106 -10.44 -24.65 2.32
C LYS A 106 -11.94 -24.75 2.07
N GLN A 107 -12.51 -23.70 1.52
CA GLN A 107 -13.92 -23.71 1.09
C GLN A 107 -13.94 -24.34 -0.32
N GLU A 108 -14.76 -25.34 -0.51
CA GLU A 108 -14.94 -25.97 -1.83
C GLU A 108 -15.55 -24.95 -2.80
N MET A 109 -14.97 -24.82 -3.98
CA MET A 109 -15.55 -24.00 -5.04
C MET A 109 -16.90 -24.59 -5.45
N HIS A 110 -17.95 -23.80 -5.32
CA HIS A 110 -19.26 -24.21 -5.81
C HIS A 110 -19.27 -24.21 -7.34
N THR A 111 -19.63 -25.35 -7.94
CA THR A 111 -19.70 -25.54 -9.40
C THR A 111 -21.03 -25.04 -9.98
N GLY A 112 -21.32 -23.75 -9.77
CA GLY A 112 -22.42 -23.07 -10.44
C GLY A 112 -22.02 -22.57 -11.83
N ASN A 113 -23.00 -22.26 -12.67
CA ASN A 113 -22.76 -21.73 -14.01
C ASN A 113 -22.28 -20.26 -13.99
N SER A 114 -22.62 -19.49 -12.96
CA SER A 114 -22.20 -18.11 -12.76
C SER A 114 -20.86 -18.05 -12.02
N VAL A 115 -19.85 -17.45 -12.64
CA VAL A 115 -18.50 -17.27 -12.07
C VAL A 115 -18.39 -15.96 -11.32
N ILE A 116 -18.92 -14.88 -11.86
CA ILE A 116 -19.00 -13.57 -11.19
C ILE A 116 -20.46 -13.13 -11.14
N SER A 117 -20.94 -12.77 -9.97
CA SER A 117 -22.27 -12.18 -9.75
C SER A 117 -22.14 -10.92 -8.91
N ILE A 118 -22.44 -9.80 -9.51
CA ILE A 118 -22.42 -8.47 -8.90
C ILE A 118 -23.86 -7.93 -8.96
N LYS A 119 -24.45 -7.58 -7.81
CA LYS A 119 -25.85 -7.12 -7.74
C LYS A 119 -25.94 -5.82 -6.98
N ASN A 120 -26.41 -4.78 -7.68
CA ASN A 120 -26.73 -3.45 -7.13
C ASN A 120 -25.59 -2.88 -6.27
N VAL A 121 -24.35 -3.03 -6.74
CA VAL A 121 -23.15 -2.62 -5.99
C VAL A 121 -22.96 -1.12 -6.06
N THR A 122 -22.88 -0.50 -4.87
CA THR A 122 -22.45 0.88 -4.66
C THR A 122 -21.18 0.87 -3.82
N PHE A 123 -20.19 1.64 -4.22
CA PHE A 123 -18.91 1.70 -3.53
C PHE A 123 -18.22 3.05 -3.72
N GLY A 124 -17.59 3.55 -2.65
CA GLY A 124 -16.68 4.70 -2.64
C GLY A 124 -15.49 4.47 -1.71
N TYR A 125 -14.34 5.07 -2.02
CA TYR A 125 -13.17 4.99 -1.14
C TYR A 125 -13.29 5.89 0.08
N ASP A 126 -14.07 6.96 -0.04
CA ASP A 126 -14.36 7.94 1.00
C ASP A 126 -15.87 8.00 1.24
N GLU A 127 -16.28 8.57 2.39
CA GLU A 127 -17.69 8.70 2.75
C GLU A 127 -18.46 9.64 1.82
N ASP A 128 -17.76 10.57 1.16
CA ASP A 128 -18.38 11.66 0.39
C ASP A 128 -18.49 11.39 -1.12
N THR A 129 -17.77 10.40 -1.67
CA THR A 129 -17.71 10.17 -3.12
C THR A 129 -17.98 8.72 -3.50
N GLU A 130 -19.00 8.51 -4.32
CA GLU A 130 -19.27 7.21 -4.94
C GLU A 130 -18.45 7.03 -6.22
N VAL A 131 -17.85 5.86 -6.39
CA VAL A 131 -17.11 5.47 -7.59
C VAL A 131 -17.93 4.51 -8.45
N LEU A 132 -18.69 3.64 -7.81
CA LEU A 132 -19.68 2.75 -8.45
C LEU A 132 -21.04 3.04 -7.83
N HIS A 133 -22.08 3.14 -8.68
CA HIS A 133 -23.45 3.39 -8.26
C HIS A 133 -24.37 2.35 -8.89
N ASP A 134 -25.06 1.57 -8.06
CA ASP A 134 -26.05 0.56 -8.46
C ASP A 134 -25.61 -0.36 -9.61
N PHE A 135 -24.34 -0.77 -9.62
CA PHE A 135 -23.76 -1.54 -10.70
C PHE A 135 -24.09 -3.03 -10.56
N SER A 136 -24.55 -3.63 -11.65
CA SER A 136 -24.86 -5.06 -11.70
C SER A 136 -24.20 -5.71 -12.91
N LEU A 137 -23.60 -6.90 -12.71
CA LEU A 137 -22.94 -7.66 -13.76
C LEU A 137 -22.95 -9.14 -13.40
N GLU A 138 -23.29 -9.97 -14.37
CA GLU A 138 -23.17 -11.43 -14.25
C GLU A 138 -22.30 -11.97 -15.39
N ILE A 139 -21.36 -12.87 -15.04
CA ILE A 139 -20.45 -13.52 -15.98
C ILE A 139 -20.54 -15.02 -15.78
N GLN A 140 -20.82 -15.73 -16.87
CA GLN A 140 -20.93 -17.18 -16.89
C GLN A 140 -19.58 -17.87 -17.10
N LYS A 141 -19.49 -19.15 -16.76
CA LYS A 141 -18.28 -19.96 -16.96
C LYS A 141 -17.89 -20.00 -18.44
N GLY A 142 -16.62 -19.70 -18.72
CA GLY A 142 -16.06 -19.66 -20.07
C GLY A 142 -16.41 -18.40 -20.86
N GLU A 143 -17.19 -17.47 -20.28
CA GLU A 143 -17.53 -16.21 -20.93
C GLU A 143 -16.31 -15.26 -20.89
N GLN A 144 -16.14 -14.51 -21.98
CA GLN A 144 -15.16 -13.43 -22.08
C GLN A 144 -15.90 -12.09 -22.09
N VAL A 145 -15.55 -11.21 -21.16
CA VAL A 145 -16.20 -9.90 -21.00
C VAL A 145 -15.14 -8.81 -20.96
N THR A 146 -15.37 -7.73 -21.72
CA THR A 146 -14.50 -6.54 -21.71
C THR A 146 -15.24 -5.36 -21.11
N LEU A 147 -14.66 -4.78 -20.07
CA LEU A 147 -15.14 -3.54 -19.45
C LEU A 147 -14.59 -2.34 -20.22
N GLN A 148 -15.49 -1.48 -20.64
CA GLN A 148 -15.17 -0.20 -21.24
C GLN A 148 -15.72 0.95 -20.40
N GLY A 149 -15.17 2.14 -20.56
CA GLY A 149 -15.61 3.36 -19.87
C GLY A 149 -14.48 4.36 -19.75
N ARG A 150 -14.80 5.59 -19.42
CA ARG A 150 -13.82 6.66 -19.25
C ARG A 150 -12.84 6.34 -18.11
N THR A 151 -11.66 6.98 -18.14
CA THR A 151 -10.73 6.94 -16.99
C THR A 151 -11.45 7.48 -15.76
N GLY A 152 -11.35 6.77 -14.63
CA GLY A 152 -12.07 7.12 -13.41
C GLY A 152 -13.50 6.56 -13.29
N ALA A 153 -14.04 5.84 -14.30
CA ALA A 153 -15.37 5.25 -14.24
C ALA A 153 -15.52 4.06 -13.27
N GLY A 154 -14.49 3.70 -12.51
CA GLY A 154 -14.59 2.62 -11.52
C GLY A 154 -14.14 1.23 -11.99
N LYS A 155 -13.60 1.08 -13.23
CA LYS A 155 -13.17 -0.22 -13.76
C LYS A 155 -12.18 -0.96 -12.86
N SER A 156 -11.07 -0.33 -12.49
CA SER A 156 -10.07 -0.92 -11.59
C SER A 156 -10.61 -1.08 -10.16
N THR A 157 -11.58 -0.26 -9.76
CA THR A 157 -12.30 -0.44 -8.48
C THR A 157 -13.12 -1.72 -8.49
N LEU A 158 -13.80 -2.01 -9.60
CA LEU A 158 -14.53 -3.25 -9.77
C LEU A 158 -13.62 -4.48 -9.66
N PHE A 159 -12.42 -4.43 -10.25
CA PHE A 159 -11.42 -5.51 -10.08
C PHE A 159 -11.01 -5.69 -8.62
N LYS A 160 -10.81 -4.61 -7.89
CA LYS A 160 -10.47 -4.68 -6.46
C LYS A 160 -11.58 -5.30 -5.61
N LEU A 161 -12.85 -5.04 -5.95
CA LEU A 161 -14.01 -5.68 -5.30
C LEU A 161 -14.08 -7.18 -5.64
N ILE A 162 -13.90 -7.56 -6.91
CA ILE A 162 -13.87 -8.96 -7.35
C ILE A 162 -12.70 -9.73 -6.71
N LEU A 163 -11.53 -9.09 -6.55
CA LEU A 163 -10.38 -9.68 -5.85
C LEU A 163 -10.57 -9.75 -4.33
N GLY A 164 -11.66 -9.19 -3.78
CA GLY A 164 -11.92 -9.16 -2.34
C GLY A 164 -10.96 -8.27 -1.56
N LEU A 165 -10.41 -7.23 -2.18
CA LEU A 165 -9.55 -6.24 -1.52
C LEU A 165 -10.38 -5.18 -0.79
N TYR A 166 -11.62 -5.00 -1.19
CA TYR A 166 -12.60 -4.10 -0.57
C TYR A 166 -13.95 -4.78 -0.48
N THR A 167 -14.77 -4.33 0.48
CA THR A 167 -16.17 -4.70 0.62
C THR A 167 -17.04 -3.60 0.04
N PRO A 168 -18.08 -3.90 -0.75
CA PRO A 168 -18.99 -2.88 -1.24
C PRO A 168 -19.79 -2.23 -0.09
N ASP A 169 -20.14 -0.94 -0.23
CA ASP A 169 -20.98 -0.23 0.73
C ASP A 169 -22.44 -0.75 0.71
N ASN A 170 -22.95 -1.06 -0.49
CA ASN A 170 -24.23 -1.68 -0.71
C ASN A 170 -24.14 -2.72 -1.82
N GLY A 171 -25.11 -3.64 -1.86
CA GLY A 171 -25.16 -4.73 -2.83
C GLY A 171 -24.29 -5.92 -2.46
N THR A 172 -24.05 -6.81 -3.42
CA THR A 172 -23.27 -8.03 -3.20
C THR A 172 -22.34 -8.31 -4.36
N VAL A 173 -21.14 -8.78 -4.03
CA VAL A 173 -20.15 -9.32 -5.00
C VAL A 173 -19.93 -10.78 -4.63
N GLN A 174 -20.05 -11.66 -5.59
CA GLN A 174 -19.78 -13.10 -5.44
C GLN A 174 -18.89 -13.58 -6.57
N VAL A 175 -17.92 -14.43 -6.23
CA VAL A 175 -17.07 -15.14 -7.18
C VAL A 175 -17.14 -16.62 -6.87
N PHE A 176 -17.55 -17.43 -7.85
CA PHE A 176 -17.90 -18.84 -7.64
C PHE A 176 -18.89 -19.03 -6.47
N GLN A 177 -19.87 -18.14 -6.38
CA GLN A 177 -20.92 -18.11 -5.33
C GLN A 177 -20.39 -17.86 -3.91
N GLN A 178 -19.16 -17.38 -3.75
CA GLN A 178 -18.55 -17.01 -2.48
C GLN A 178 -18.29 -15.51 -2.43
N ASP A 179 -18.32 -14.93 -1.24
CA ASP A 179 -17.84 -13.58 -1.02
C ASP A 179 -16.30 -13.56 -1.19
N PRO A 180 -15.75 -12.80 -2.16
CA PRO A 180 -14.33 -12.80 -2.43
C PRO A 180 -13.45 -12.30 -1.25
N VAL A 181 -14.02 -11.53 -0.33
CA VAL A 181 -13.33 -11.09 0.89
C VAL A 181 -13.00 -12.28 1.80
N THR A 182 -13.87 -13.29 1.81
CA THR A 182 -13.72 -14.50 2.66
C THR A 182 -12.73 -15.52 2.08
N ILE A 183 -12.32 -15.39 0.81
CA ILE A 183 -11.39 -16.32 0.16
C ILE A 183 -9.99 -16.20 0.80
N PRO A 184 -9.44 -17.30 1.35
CA PRO A 184 -8.11 -17.30 1.95
C PRO A 184 -7.02 -16.86 0.96
N PRO A 185 -6.00 -16.08 1.39
CA PRO A 185 -4.95 -15.57 0.50
C PRO A 185 -4.23 -16.66 -0.30
N LEU A 186 -4.02 -17.85 0.30
CA LEU A 186 -3.36 -18.98 -0.37
C LEU A 186 -4.20 -19.58 -1.49
N GLN A 187 -5.54 -19.52 -1.40
CA GLN A 187 -6.45 -20.04 -2.43
C GLN A 187 -6.69 -19.03 -3.56
N ARG A 188 -6.43 -17.74 -3.32
CA ARG A 188 -6.72 -16.70 -4.34
C ARG A 188 -6.02 -16.98 -5.66
N ARG A 189 -4.77 -17.43 -5.64
CA ARG A 189 -4.02 -17.75 -6.88
C ARG A 189 -4.51 -19.02 -7.61
N GLU A 190 -5.29 -19.86 -6.93
CA GLU A 190 -5.95 -21.02 -7.55
C GLU A 190 -7.26 -20.63 -8.25
N ILE A 191 -7.83 -19.48 -7.86
CA ILE A 191 -9.10 -18.97 -8.37
C ILE A 191 -8.87 -17.84 -9.38
N PHE A 192 -7.96 -16.91 -9.07
CA PHE A 192 -7.71 -15.71 -9.83
C PHE A 192 -6.33 -15.72 -10.48
N GLY A 193 -6.29 -15.54 -11.80
CA GLY A 193 -5.11 -15.06 -12.50
C GLY A 193 -5.29 -13.57 -12.76
N TYR A 194 -4.44 -12.73 -12.16
CA TYR A 194 -4.51 -11.29 -12.35
C TYR A 194 -3.26 -10.79 -13.08
N VAL A 195 -3.47 -10.14 -14.20
CA VAL A 195 -2.40 -9.47 -14.97
C VAL A 195 -2.58 -7.98 -14.85
N GLU A 196 -1.63 -7.34 -14.17
CA GLU A 196 -1.63 -5.89 -13.92
C GLU A 196 -1.17 -5.11 -15.17
N GLN A 197 -1.57 -3.87 -15.27
CA GLN A 197 -1.14 -2.93 -16.31
C GLN A 197 0.40 -2.79 -16.37
N SER A 198 1.07 -2.80 -15.22
CA SER A 198 2.52 -2.71 -15.10
C SER A 198 3.07 -3.87 -14.31
N PHE A 199 4.15 -4.47 -14.80
CA PHE A 199 4.83 -5.55 -14.08
C PHE A 199 5.40 -5.03 -12.75
N ARG A 200 5.05 -5.69 -11.64
CA ARG A 200 5.60 -5.42 -10.31
C ARG A 200 6.58 -6.52 -9.92
N PRO A 201 7.88 -6.21 -9.88
CA PRO A 201 8.89 -7.20 -9.52
C PRO A 201 8.88 -7.50 -8.02
N VAL A 202 9.30 -8.73 -7.69
CA VAL A 202 9.69 -9.12 -6.33
C VAL A 202 11.22 -9.28 -6.27
N LYS A 203 11.80 -9.25 -5.07
CA LYS A 203 13.24 -9.57 -4.93
C LYS A 203 13.45 -11.06 -5.15
N GLY A 204 14.49 -11.43 -5.90
CA GLY A 204 14.82 -12.84 -6.16
C GLY A 204 15.16 -13.12 -7.61
N THR A 205 14.93 -14.33 -8.07
CA THR A 205 15.22 -14.85 -9.41
C THR A 205 14.02 -14.73 -10.35
N LEU A 206 14.19 -15.06 -11.63
CA LEU A 206 13.07 -15.17 -12.58
C LEU A 206 12.04 -16.22 -12.13
N LEU A 207 12.49 -17.31 -11.52
CA LEU A 207 11.60 -18.29 -10.90
C LEU A 207 10.72 -17.64 -9.83
N ASP A 208 11.32 -16.83 -8.95
CA ASP A 208 10.60 -16.14 -7.89
C ASP A 208 9.61 -15.10 -8.44
N GLN A 209 9.92 -14.49 -9.62
CA GLN A 209 8.97 -13.59 -10.29
C GLN A 209 7.68 -14.32 -10.70
N ILE A 210 7.76 -15.60 -11.10
CA ILE A 210 6.62 -16.39 -11.57
C ILE A 210 5.90 -17.04 -10.39
N THR A 211 6.65 -17.67 -9.49
CA THR A 211 6.09 -18.45 -8.37
C THR A 211 5.63 -17.58 -7.21
N LEU A 212 6.20 -16.38 -7.05
CA LEU A 212 6.04 -15.53 -5.85
C LEU A 212 6.39 -16.27 -4.56
N PHE A 213 7.49 -17.04 -4.60
CA PHE A 213 8.00 -17.88 -3.51
C PHE A 213 7.06 -19.02 -3.07
N ASP A 214 6.05 -19.34 -3.87
CA ASP A 214 5.17 -20.48 -3.59
C ASP A 214 5.88 -21.80 -3.95
N THR A 215 6.30 -22.52 -2.93
CA THR A 215 7.04 -23.79 -3.07
C THR A 215 6.15 -24.96 -3.53
N THR A 216 4.84 -24.78 -3.58
CA THR A 216 3.91 -25.81 -4.07
C THR A 216 3.87 -25.88 -5.60
N ILE A 217 4.39 -24.85 -6.29
CA ILE A 217 4.43 -24.78 -7.75
C ILE A 217 5.63 -25.56 -8.25
N SER A 218 5.38 -26.60 -9.06
CA SER A 218 6.42 -27.42 -9.66
C SER A 218 7.11 -26.69 -10.82
N MET A 219 8.35 -27.10 -11.15
CA MET A 219 9.07 -26.54 -12.29
C MET A 219 8.37 -26.83 -13.62
N GLU A 220 7.67 -27.95 -13.73
CA GLU A 220 6.86 -28.31 -14.89
C GLU A 220 5.70 -27.32 -15.11
N GLN A 221 5.01 -26.90 -14.02
CA GLN A 221 3.98 -25.88 -14.10
C GLN A 221 4.55 -24.52 -14.53
N VAL A 222 5.75 -24.17 -14.03
CA VAL A 222 6.45 -22.94 -14.44
C VAL A 222 6.78 -22.97 -15.93
N GLN A 223 7.36 -24.05 -16.42
CA GLN A 223 7.71 -24.21 -17.84
C GLN A 223 6.45 -24.14 -18.71
N LYS A 224 5.40 -24.88 -18.36
CA LYS A 224 4.12 -24.86 -19.09
C LYS A 224 3.54 -23.43 -19.17
N ALA A 225 3.57 -22.68 -18.06
CA ALA A 225 3.10 -21.31 -18.03
C ALA A 225 3.96 -20.38 -18.91
N CYS A 226 5.28 -20.55 -18.88
CA CYS A 226 6.20 -19.80 -19.73
C CYS A 226 6.04 -20.12 -21.23
N THR A 227 5.80 -21.37 -21.59
CA THR A 227 5.51 -21.79 -22.96
C THR A 227 4.22 -21.12 -23.46
N LEU A 228 3.14 -21.20 -22.68
CA LEU A 228 1.86 -20.55 -23.00
C LEU A 228 1.99 -19.03 -23.15
N ALA A 229 2.81 -18.41 -22.31
CA ALA A 229 3.09 -16.98 -22.37
C ALA A 229 4.13 -16.60 -23.44
N GLY A 230 4.76 -17.56 -24.11
CA GLY A 230 5.77 -17.31 -25.17
C GLY A 230 7.08 -16.70 -24.66
N ILE A 231 7.45 -16.91 -23.39
CA ILE A 231 8.68 -16.34 -22.78
C ILE A 231 9.75 -17.42 -22.48
N GLU A 232 9.43 -18.70 -22.61
CA GLU A 232 10.29 -19.80 -22.21
C GLU A 232 11.65 -19.77 -22.92
N GLU A 233 11.68 -19.61 -24.26
CA GLU A 233 12.93 -19.56 -25.03
C GLU A 233 13.83 -18.40 -24.58
N THR A 234 13.24 -17.25 -24.30
CA THR A 234 13.98 -16.08 -23.78
C THR A 234 14.63 -16.40 -22.45
N ILE A 235 13.89 -16.99 -21.51
CA ILE A 235 14.42 -17.33 -20.17
C ILE A 235 15.50 -18.41 -20.27
N THR A 236 15.27 -19.46 -21.08
CA THR A 236 16.23 -20.57 -21.22
C THR A 236 17.51 -20.18 -21.95
N SER A 237 17.50 -19.10 -22.74
CA SER A 237 18.70 -18.56 -23.40
C SER A 237 19.61 -17.80 -22.44
N LEU A 238 19.13 -17.39 -21.24
CA LEU A 238 19.93 -16.72 -20.25
C LEU A 238 20.93 -17.68 -19.56
N PRO A 239 22.13 -17.20 -19.14
CA PRO A 239 23.19 -18.06 -18.57
C PRO A 239 22.74 -18.88 -17.36
N GLN A 240 21.86 -18.33 -16.52
CA GLN A 240 21.33 -18.99 -15.32
C GLN A 240 19.85 -19.37 -15.46
N GLN A 241 19.28 -19.21 -16.66
CA GLN A 241 17.89 -19.57 -16.98
C GLN A 241 16.90 -19.02 -15.91
N PHE A 242 16.06 -19.85 -15.35
CA PHE A 242 15.09 -19.48 -14.31
C PHE A 242 15.72 -18.97 -13.01
N HIS A 243 16.99 -19.30 -12.75
CA HIS A 243 17.74 -18.85 -11.56
C HIS A 243 18.45 -17.51 -11.77
N THR A 244 18.30 -16.87 -12.93
CA THR A 244 18.85 -15.54 -13.19
C THR A 244 18.26 -14.53 -12.19
N PRO A 245 19.11 -13.80 -11.44
CA PRO A 245 18.63 -12.78 -10.51
C PRO A 245 17.86 -11.67 -11.25
N TYR A 246 16.81 -11.16 -10.64
CA TYR A 246 16.04 -10.05 -11.22
C TYR A 246 16.92 -8.80 -11.39
N SER A 247 16.92 -8.25 -12.59
CA SER A 247 17.32 -6.87 -12.88
C SER A 247 16.39 -6.31 -13.97
N PRO A 248 15.98 -5.04 -13.90
CA PRO A 248 15.09 -4.43 -14.91
C PRO A 248 15.61 -4.53 -16.34
N GLU A 249 16.93 -4.61 -16.51
CA GLU A 249 17.62 -4.58 -17.80
C GLU A 249 17.70 -5.95 -18.50
N ILE A 250 17.38 -7.05 -17.80
CA ILE A 250 17.51 -8.41 -18.33
C ILE A 250 16.50 -8.68 -19.44
N LEU A 251 15.30 -8.13 -19.31
CA LEU A 251 14.17 -8.31 -20.21
C LEU A 251 13.61 -6.96 -20.64
N SER A 252 13.10 -6.88 -21.86
CA SER A 252 12.35 -5.72 -22.33
C SER A 252 11.01 -5.56 -21.56
N GLN A 253 10.40 -4.39 -21.64
CA GLN A 253 9.10 -4.14 -21.00
C GLN A 253 8.03 -5.15 -21.45
N GLY A 254 7.99 -5.50 -22.72
CA GLY A 254 7.04 -6.50 -23.22
C GLY A 254 7.36 -7.91 -22.73
N GLN A 255 8.65 -8.29 -22.63
CA GLN A 255 9.04 -9.56 -22.05
C GLN A 255 8.67 -9.66 -20.57
N TRP A 256 8.80 -8.56 -19.80
CA TRP A 256 8.27 -8.51 -18.43
C TRP A 256 6.76 -8.68 -18.37
N GLN A 257 6.04 -8.19 -19.40
CA GLN A 257 4.61 -8.40 -19.50
C GLN A 257 4.26 -9.87 -19.75
N LEU A 258 5.05 -10.59 -20.59
CA LEU A 258 4.92 -12.03 -20.78
C LEU A 258 5.19 -12.81 -19.48
N VAL A 259 6.19 -12.38 -18.67
CA VAL A 259 6.42 -12.94 -17.33
C VAL A 259 5.22 -12.68 -16.41
N SER A 260 4.57 -11.51 -16.51
CA SER A 260 3.33 -11.21 -15.74
C SER A 260 2.19 -12.16 -16.12
N ILE A 261 2.04 -12.47 -17.40
CA ILE A 261 1.05 -13.45 -17.89
C ILE A 261 1.39 -14.84 -17.34
N ALA A 262 2.65 -15.30 -17.47
CA ALA A 262 3.09 -16.59 -16.93
C ALA A 262 2.82 -16.70 -15.41
N ARG A 263 3.13 -15.65 -14.64
CA ARG A 263 2.80 -15.52 -13.20
C ARG A 263 1.32 -15.70 -12.90
N ALA A 264 0.47 -15.10 -13.74
CA ALA A 264 -0.98 -15.15 -13.55
C ALA A 264 -1.56 -16.54 -13.79
N ILE A 265 -1.00 -17.31 -14.77
CA ILE A 265 -1.57 -18.59 -15.19
C ILE A 265 -0.86 -19.82 -14.61
N VAL A 266 0.25 -19.65 -13.86
CA VAL A 266 1.09 -20.78 -13.39
C VAL A 266 0.33 -21.80 -12.52
N LYS A 267 -0.70 -21.37 -11.79
CA LYS A 267 -1.61 -22.24 -11.01
C LYS A 267 -2.87 -22.68 -11.77
N ASP A 268 -2.94 -22.38 -13.06
CA ASP A 268 -4.07 -22.71 -13.94
C ASP A 268 -5.44 -22.23 -13.41
N PRO A 269 -5.56 -20.93 -13.03
CA PRO A 269 -6.79 -20.40 -12.44
C PRO A 269 -7.93 -20.39 -13.47
N PRO A 270 -9.19 -20.67 -13.04
CA PRO A 270 -10.36 -20.68 -13.91
C PRO A 270 -10.86 -19.27 -14.29
N LEU A 271 -10.45 -18.23 -13.59
CA LEU A 271 -10.83 -16.84 -13.83
C LEU A 271 -9.60 -15.96 -14.04
N LEU A 272 -9.55 -15.28 -15.21
CA LEU A 272 -8.52 -14.29 -15.52
C LEU A 272 -9.09 -12.88 -15.46
N LEU A 273 -8.37 -12.00 -14.77
CA LEU A 273 -8.60 -10.57 -14.71
C LEU A 273 -7.44 -9.86 -15.42
N LEU A 274 -7.73 -9.09 -16.47
CA LEU A 274 -6.73 -8.47 -17.34
C LEU A 274 -6.89 -6.94 -17.29
N ASP A 275 -5.91 -6.21 -16.74
CA ASP A 275 -5.97 -4.76 -16.56
C ASP A 275 -5.07 -4.03 -17.55
N GLU A 276 -5.63 -3.43 -18.62
CA GLU A 276 -4.99 -2.56 -19.61
C GLU A 276 -3.59 -2.99 -20.13
N ILE A 277 -3.39 -4.25 -20.42
CA ILE A 277 -2.08 -4.89 -20.60
C ILE A 277 -1.24 -4.32 -21.77
N THR A 278 -1.87 -3.72 -22.79
CA THR A 278 -1.18 -3.29 -24.04
C THR A 278 -0.92 -1.78 -24.10
N ALA A 279 -1.12 -1.03 -23.06
CA ALA A 279 -1.16 0.45 -23.09
C ALA A 279 0.17 1.14 -23.50
N SER A 280 1.32 0.50 -23.32
CA SER A 280 2.66 1.12 -23.46
C SER A 280 3.65 0.31 -24.29
N LEU A 281 3.18 -0.59 -25.16
CA LEU A 281 4.05 -1.49 -25.93
C LEU A 281 4.23 -1.00 -27.37
N ASP A 282 5.39 -1.28 -27.96
CA ASP A 282 5.65 -1.13 -29.39
C ASP A 282 4.90 -2.22 -30.19
N SER A 283 4.63 -1.95 -31.48
CA SER A 283 3.76 -2.81 -32.30
C SER A 283 4.23 -4.28 -32.43
N SER A 284 5.54 -4.55 -32.44
CA SER A 284 6.07 -5.91 -32.53
C SER A 284 5.88 -6.68 -31.24
N THR A 285 6.13 -6.04 -30.11
CA THR A 285 5.95 -6.60 -28.78
C THR A 285 4.47 -6.74 -28.40
N GLU A 286 3.63 -5.77 -28.83
CA GLU A 286 2.18 -5.84 -28.66
C GLU A 286 1.59 -7.13 -29.26
N HIS A 287 2.04 -7.51 -30.48
CA HIS A 287 1.56 -8.74 -31.12
C HIS A 287 1.89 -10.01 -30.32
N GLN A 288 3.12 -10.10 -29.79
CA GLN A 288 3.53 -11.22 -28.94
C GLN A 288 2.71 -11.31 -27.65
N VAL A 289 2.47 -10.18 -27.00
CA VAL A 289 1.66 -10.11 -25.77
C VAL A 289 0.20 -10.47 -26.05
N LEU A 290 -0.37 -10.00 -27.17
CA LEU A 290 -1.73 -10.38 -27.56
C LEU A 290 -1.87 -11.88 -27.84
N LEU A 291 -0.89 -12.49 -28.50
CA LEU A 291 -0.87 -13.92 -28.72
C LEU A 291 -0.77 -14.72 -27.41
N ALA A 292 0.11 -14.28 -26.49
CA ALA A 292 0.24 -14.87 -25.17
C ALA A 292 -1.06 -14.77 -24.37
N LEU A 293 -1.77 -13.64 -24.47
CA LEU A 293 -3.08 -13.46 -23.84
C LEU A 293 -4.13 -14.39 -24.45
N GLN A 294 -4.18 -14.52 -25.77
CA GLN A 294 -5.10 -15.46 -26.43
C GLN A 294 -4.90 -16.88 -25.93
N ASN A 295 -3.64 -17.36 -25.87
CA ASN A 295 -3.31 -18.68 -25.34
C ASN A 295 -3.71 -18.80 -23.84
N ALA A 296 -3.47 -17.76 -23.06
CA ALA A 296 -3.83 -17.73 -21.63
C ALA A 296 -5.35 -17.73 -21.40
N MET A 297 -6.12 -17.16 -22.32
CA MET A 297 -7.59 -17.06 -22.20
C MET A 297 -8.33 -18.35 -22.61
N GLU A 298 -7.67 -19.27 -23.30
CA GLU A 298 -8.29 -20.54 -23.73
C GLU A 298 -8.85 -21.33 -22.53
N ASN A 299 -10.09 -21.77 -22.66
CA ASN A 299 -10.81 -22.55 -21.65
C ASN A 299 -10.99 -21.86 -20.28
N ARG A 300 -10.85 -20.54 -20.20
CA ARG A 300 -11.01 -19.76 -18.97
C ARG A 300 -12.11 -18.72 -19.09
N THR A 301 -12.67 -18.34 -17.96
CA THR A 301 -13.51 -17.15 -17.86
C THR A 301 -12.62 -15.92 -17.79
N VAL A 302 -12.94 -14.89 -18.56
CA VAL A 302 -12.07 -13.71 -18.67
C VAL A 302 -12.87 -12.43 -18.44
N LEU A 303 -12.36 -11.58 -17.57
CA LEU A 303 -12.81 -10.21 -17.44
C LEU A 303 -11.64 -9.28 -17.71
N SER A 304 -11.74 -8.48 -18.75
CA SER A 304 -10.68 -7.58 -19.19
C SER A 304 -11.11 -6.11 -19.11
N ILE A 305 -10.15 -5.24 -18.84
CA ILE A 305 -10.29 -3.78 -19.03
C ILE A 305 -9.46 -3.41 -20.26
N SER A 306 -10.09 -2.84 -21.27
CA SER A 306 -9.38 -2.40 -22.47
C SER A 306 -9.97 -1.10 -23.02
N HIS A 307 -9.08 -0.22 -23.47
CA HIS A 307 -9.42 0.98 -24.25
C HIS A 307 -9.13 0.81 -25.73
N ARG A 308 -8.44 -0.27 -26.14
CA ARG A 308 -8.09 -0.54 -27.55
C ARG A 308 -9.02 -1.56 -28.17
N THR A 309 -9.51 -1.27 -29.35
CA THR A 309 -10.43 -2.14 -30.12
C THR A 309 -9.80 -3.49 -30.45
N THR A 310 -8.48 -3.54 -30.65
CA THR A 310 -7.73 -4.77 -30.97
C THR A 310 -7.64 -5.77 -29.81
N ALA A 311 -7.83 -5.31 -28.57
CA ALA A 311 -7.77 -6.14 -27.36
C ALA A 311 -9.16 -6.42 -26.78
N ILE A 312 -10.25 -6.06 -27.46
CA ILE A 312 -11.61 -6.35 -27.04
C ILE A 312 -11.94 -7.80 -27.39
N THR A 313 -12.35 -8.56 -26.40
CA THR A 313 -12.79 -9.95 -26.58
C THR A 313 -14.16 -10.16 -25.92
N GLY A 314 -15.03 -10.92 -26.59
CA GLY A 314 -16.32 -11.31 -26.05
C GLY A 314 -17.33 -10.17 -25.91
N ARG A 315 -18.16 -10.24 -24.86
CA ARG A 315 -19.20 -9.25 -24.57
C ARG A 315 -18.60 -7.98 -23.98
N VAL A 316 -19.02 -6.84 -24.52
CA VAL A 316 -18.60 -5.53 -23.99
C VAL A 316 -19.62 -5.01 -22.99
N VAL A 317 -19.12 -4.54 -21.85
CA VAL A 317 -19.94 -3.90 -20.80
C VAL A 317 -19.37 -2.52 -20.55
N GLU A 318 -20.21 -1.49 -20.70
CA GLU A 318 -19.81 -0.12 -20.43
C GLU A 318 -20.07 0.24 -18.97
N ILE A 319 -19.05 0.78 -18.29
CA ILE A 319 -19.19 1.34 -16.95
C ILE A 319 -19.30 2.87 -17.11
N LEU A 320 -20.45 3.39 -16.68
CA LEU A 320 -20.68 4.83 -16.62
C LEU A 320 -20.08 5.36 -15.31
N PRO A 321 -19.43 6.55 -15.34
CA PRO A 321 -18.99 7.19 -14.11
C PRO A 321 -20.23 7.48 -13.25
N ALA A 322 -20.13 7.24 -11.94
CA ALA A 322 -21.12 7.71 -11.00
C ALA A 322 -21.23 9.24 -11.19
N GLU A 323 -22.42 9.75 -11.52
CA GLU A 323 -22.65 11.18 -11.47
C GLU A 323 -22.30 11.61 -10.05
N ASN A 324 -21.57 12.75 -9.88
CA ASN A 324 -21.12 13.27 -8.58
C ASN A 324 -22.32 13.52 -7.64
N THR A 325 -22.95 12.46 -7.23
CA THR A 325 -24.04 12.48 -6.25
C THR A 325 -23.39 12.27 -4.90
N PRO A 326 -23.41 13.28 -3.99
CA PRO A 326 -22.90 13.08 -2.64
C PRO A 326 -23.72 11.94 -2.00
N LYS A 327 -23.05 11.01 -1.30
CA LYS A 327 -23.71 9.95 -0.53
C LYS A 327 -24.83 10.55 0.29
N ALA A 328 -26.05 10.07 0.10
CA ALA A 328 -27.17 10.47 0.92
C ALA A 328 -26.82 10.21 2.39
N GLN A 329 -26.74 11.29 3.19
CA GLN A 329 -26.55 11.18 4.64
C GLN A 329 -27.62 10.26 5.21
N LYS A 330 -27.20 9.15 5.79
CA LYS A 330 -28.03 8.28 6.63
C LYS A 330 -27.99 8.72 8.07
#